data_a21063010a6d96e6fe6ba5b0337f82c2
#
_entry.id   a21063010a6d96e6fe6ba5b0337f82c2
#
_cell.length_a   1.000
_cell.length_b   1.000
_cell.length_c   1.000
_cell.angle_alpha   90.00
_cell.angle_beta   90.00
_cell.angle_gamma   90.00
#
_symmetry.space_group_name_H-M   'P 1'
#
loop_
_entity.id
_entity.type
_entity.pdbx_description
1 polymer ?
#
loop_
_entity_poly.entity_id
_entity_poly.type
_entity_poly.pdbx_seq_one_letter_code
_entity_poly.pdbx_strand_id
1 'polypeptide(L)'
;MAGRPAAEGPAAEGPAAEGPAAQGPVTVIPVTGLPEITAGADLAALIAAAVPDLRAADILVVTSKIVSKVEGRVVTASRDQAIEAETARVVARRGATTIAQTRHGLVLAAAGVDESNTAPGTVVLLPADPDESARQLRKALHGRTGMRVGVIVTDTMGRPWRAGQTDNAIGAAGVVPVRDYRGTADSFGNILEVTVAAVADEIAAAADLVKGKSRHVPVAVVRGLAGLVTEQDGPGARALIRPAEEDMFRLGSADVPLARRTIRAFTSEPVDVAVVRRAVATALTAPAPHHSQPWRFVVLSSAAARTSLLDAMREAWIGDLRRDGFSEEQIGRRLRRGEPLRAAPLIVVPCLVTDAAHDYPDERRAAAEQAMFTVSMGAAVQNLLIALAVDGLGSAWISSTLFCADVAARAMDLPPGWRPMGAVAIGRPAEQARPRPALDPEDFLLER
;
A
#
# COMPACT_ATOMS: atom_id res chain seq x y z
N MET A 1 -15.92 -30.57 -29.50
CA MET A 1 -17.35 -30.46 -29.23
C MET A 1 -17.58 -29.90 -27.84
N ALA A 2 -18.46 -28.90 -27.77
CA ALA A 2 -19.10 -28.29 -26.62
C ALA A 2 -18.21 -27.57 -25.61
N GLY A 3 -18.08 -26.24 -25.82
CA GLY A 3 -17.63 -25.28 -24.81
C GLY A 3 -18.67 -25.15 -23.70
N ARG A 4 -18.16 -24.99 -22.47
CA ARG A 4 -18.95 -24.54 -21.32
C ARG A 4 -19.06 -23.02 -21.38
N PRO A 5 -20.21 -22.41 -21.08
CA PRO A 5 -20.33 -20.96 -21.01
C PRO A 5 -19.63 -20.44 -19.75
N ALA A 6 -18.92 -19.33 -19.91
CA ALA A 6 -18.36 -18.55 -18.81
C ALA A 6 -19.51 -18.02 -17.93
N ALA A 7 -19.37 -18.11 -16.62
CA ALA A 7 -20.29 -17.49 -15.67
C ALA A 7 -20.19 -15.95 -15.83
N GLU A 8 -21.29 -15.33 -16.21
CA GLU A 8 -21.46 -13.87 -16.19
C GLU A 8 -21.38 -13.40 -14.73
N GLY A 9 -20.32 -12.69 -14.40
CA GLY A 9 -20.27 -11.87 -13.21
C GLY A 9 -21.30 -10.74 -13.29
N PRO A 10 -21.72 -10.12 -12.17
CA PRO A 10 -22.68 -9.03 -12.19
C PRO A 10 -22.21 -7.94 -13.12
N ALA A 11 -23.08 -7.54 -14.06
CA ALA A 11 -22.81 -6.46 -15.00
C ALA A 11 -22.39 -5.22 -14.23
N ALA A 12 -21.19 -4.71 -14.53
CA ALA A 12 -20.78 -3.39 -14.09
C ALA A 12 -21.82 -2.41 -14.67
N GLU A 13 -22.49 -1.66 -13.81
CA GLU A 13 -23.31 -0.53 -14.24
C GLU A 13 -22.43 0.35 -15.13
N GLY A 14 -22.87 0.55 -16.36
CA GLY A 14 -22.14 1.35 -17.34
C GLY A 14 -21.84 2.76 -16.80
N PRO A 15 -20.86 3.47 -17.39
CA PRO A 15 -20.44 4.78 -16.90
C PRO A 15 -21.68 5.69 -16.77
N ALA A 16 -21.87 6.23 -15.56
CA ALA A 16 -22.93 7.18 -15.29
C ALA A 16 -22.84 8.29 -16.33
N ALA A 17 -23.93 8.49 -17.10
CA ALA A 17 -24.01 9.56 -18.07
C ALA A 17 -23.54 10.88 -17.43
N GLU A 18 -22.76 11.68 -18.15
CA GLU A 18 -22.34 13.00 -17.69
C GLU A 18 -23.57 13.73 -17.15
N GLY A 19 -23.63 13.92 -15.83
CA GLY A 19 -24.62 14.80 -15.24
C GLY A 19 -24.44 16.19 -15.84
N PRO A 20 -25.53 17.00 -15.98
CA PRO A 20 -25.46 18.26 -16.66
C PRO A 20 -24.29 19.09 -16.12
N ALA A 21 -23.47 19.59 -17.04
CA ALA A 21 -22.44 20.59 -16.76
C ALA A 21 -23.00 21.67 -15.86
N ALA A 22 -22.18 22.28 -15.00
CA ALA A 22 -22.58 23.33 -14.07
C ALA A 22 -23.56 24.29 -14.75
N GLN A 23 -24.81 24.35 -14.27
CA GLN A 23 -25.87 25.18 -14.88
C GLN A 23 -25.72 26.66 -14.49
N GLY A 24 -24.48 27.13 -14.30
CA GLY A 24 -24.18 28.51 -13.91
C GLY A 24 -22.80 28.63 -13.30
N PRO A 25 -22.44 29.81 -12.80
CA PRO A 25 -21.15 30.04 -12.16
C PRO A 25 -21.06 29.22 -10.83
N VAL A 26 -19.91 28.60 -10.60
CA VAL A 26 -19.58 28.01 -9.29
C VAL A 26 -19.23 29.16 -8.33
N THR A 27 -19.92 29.23 -7.21
CA THR A 27 -19.72 30.27 -6.19
C THR A 27 -19.30 29.62 -4.88
N VAL A 28 -18.26 30.16 -4.26
CA VAL A 28 -17.77 29.71 -2.94
C VAL A 28 -18.02 30.83 -1.92
N ILE A 29 -18.83 30.55 -0.91
CA ILE A 29 -19.37 31.54 0.04
C ILE A 29 -18.85 31.20 1.44
N PRO A 30 -18.11 32.13 2.11
CA PRO A 30 -17.69 31.91 3.49
C PRO A 30 -18.90 32.00 4.45
N VAL A 31 -18.98 31.09 5.42
CA VAL A 31 -19.96 31.12 6.49
C VAL A 31 -19.34 31.81 7.69
N THR A 32 -19.74 33.07 7.93
CA THR A 32 -19.22 33.90 9.01
C THR A 32 -20.18 33.94 10.21
N GLY A 33 -19.71 34.40 11.35
CA GLY A 33 -20.53 34.57 12.55
C GLY A 33 -20.80 33.32 13.37
N LEU A 34 -20.12 32.19 13.06
CA LEU A 34 -20.18 31.00 13.91
C LEU A 34 -19.46 31.30 15.23
N PRO A 35 -20.03 30.89 16.40
CA PRO A 35 -19.38 31.02 17.68
C PRO A 35 -18.23 30.06 17.81
N GLU A 36 -17.46 30.15 18.91
CA GLU A 36 -16.49 29.11 19.27
C GLU A 36 -17.23 27.78 19.48
N ILE A 37 -16.79 26.75 18.80
CA ILE A 37 -17.42 25.43 18.84
C ILE A 37 -16.85 24.63 20.01
N THR A 38 -17.75 24.06 20.81
CA THR A 38 -17.43 23.24 21.97
C THR A 38 -18.01 21.82 21.83
N ALA A 39 -17.60 20.91 22.70
CA ALA A 39 -18.11 19.53 22.73
C ALA A 39 -19.64 19.50 22.93
N GLY A 40 -20.31 18.68 22.12
CA GLY A 40 -21.77 18.54 22.15
C GLY A 40 -22.57 19.70 21.54
N ALA A 41 -21.91 20.71 20.94
CA ALA A 41 -22.61 21.81 20.27
C ALA A 41 -23.47 21.30 19.10
N ASP A 42 -24.64 21.88 18.90
CA ASP A 42 -25.50 21.56 17.75
C ASP A 42 -25.01 22.28 16.49
N LEU A 43 -24.04 21.66 15.82
CA LEU A 43 -23.39 22.24 14.65
C LEU A 43 -24.39 22.49 13.51
N ALA A 44 -25.40 21.63 13.34
CA ALA A 44 -26.43 21.80 12.32
C ALA A 44 -27.30 23.05 12.59
N ALA A 45 -27.67 23.30 13.85
CA ALA A 45 -28.41 24.49 14.23
C ALA A 45 -27.59 25.77 14.00
N LEU A 46 -26.31 25.76 14.37
CA LEU A 46 -25.41 26.89 14.19
C LEU A 46 -25.20 27.22 12.70
N ILE A 47 -24.99 26.22 11.85
CA ILE A 47 -24.82 26.39 10.42
C ILE A 47 -26.16 26.89 9.79
N ALA A 48 -27.30 26.27 10.12
CA ALA A 48 -28.60 26.69 9.59
C ALA A 48 -28.94 28.16 9.94
N ALA A 49 -28.58 28.58 11.16
CA ALA A 49 -28.77 30.00 11.55
C ALA A 49 -27.80 30.94 10.81
N ALA A 50 -26.57 30.51 10.56
CA ALA A 50 -25.58 31.34 9.85
C ALA A 50 -25.78 31.37 8.32
N VAL A 51 -26.58 30.46 7.74
CA VAL A 51 -26.84 30.36 6.30
C VAL A 51 -28.37 30.36 6.06
N PRO A 52 -29.08 31.46 6.29
CA PRO A 52 -30.53 31.49 6.14
C PRO A 52 -31.01 31.32 4.69
N ASP A 53 -30.14 31.54 3.71
CA ASP A 53 -30.40 31.36 2.28
C ASP A 53 -29.82 30.02 1.74
N LEU A 54 -29.65 29.02 2.60
CA LEU A 54 -29.22 27.68 2.20
C LEU A 54 -30.19 27.09 1.17
N ARG A 55 -29.66 26.55 0.08
CA ARG A 55 -30.46 26.07 -1.05
C ARG A 55 -30.29 24.57 -1.23
N ALA A 56 -31.28 23.98 -1.84
CA ALA A 56 -31.14 22.60 -2.31
C ALA A 56 -29.93 22.50 -3.27
N ALA A 57 -29.20 21.41 -3.16
CA ALA A 57 -27.96 21.12 -3.91
C ALA A 57 -26.77 22.07 -3.63
N ASP A 58 -26.81 22.88 -2.57
CA ASP A 58 -25.59 23.49 -2.02
C ASP A 58 -24.71 22.40 -1.41
N ILE A 59 -23.39 22.59 -1.43
CA ILE A 59 -22.43 21.70 -0.76
C ILE A 59 -21.78 22.48 0.39
N LEU A 60 -21.97 21.97 1.61
CA LEU A 60 -21.33 22.53 2.80
C LEU A 60 -19.97 21.89 2.99
N VAL A 61 -18.93 22.69 3.06
CA VAL A 61 -17.55 22.28 3.29
C VAL A 61 -17.12 22.72 4.67
N VAL A 62 -16.91 21.74 5.56
CA VAL A 62 -16.73 21.95 6.99
C VAL A 62 -15.34 21.45 7.41
N THR A 63 -14.57 22.27 8.16
CA THR A 63 -13.27 21.81 8.64
C THR A 63 -13.42 20.73 9.72
N SER A 64 -12.57 19.71 9.65
CA SER A 64 -12.51 18.61 10.61
C SER A 64 -12.44 19.09 12.06
N LYS A 65 -11.73 20.17 12.30
CA LYS A 65 -11.48 20.69 13.65
C LYS A 65 -12.76 21.00 14.43
N ILE A 66 -13.76 21.64 13.80
CA ILE A 66 -15.02 21.92 14.52
C ILE A 66 -15.86 20.67 14.69
N VAL A 67 -15.83 19.74 13.75
CA VAL A 67 -16.47 18.43 13.90
C VAL A 67 -15.84 17.65 15.05
N SER A 68 -14.52 17.57 15.11
CA SER A 68 -13.78 16.94 16.20
C SER A 68 -14.08 17.57 17.57
N LYS A 69 -14.20 18.90 17.63
CA LYS A 69 -14.58 19.58 18.89
C LYS A 69 -15.97 19.15 19.33
N VAL A 70 -16.94 19.13 18.42
CA VAL A 70 -18.33 18.68 18.73
C VAL A 70 -18.32 17.23 19.24
N GLU A 71 -17.52 16.35 18.67
CA GLU A 71 -17.40 14.94 19.05
C GLU A 71 -16.57 14.72 20.34
N GLY A 72 -16.06 15.79 20.97
CA GLY A 72 -15.21 15.66 22.16
C GLY A 72 -13.83 15.07 21.87
N ARG A 73 -13.34 15.19 20.62
CA ARG A 73 -12.02 14.69 20.20
C ARG A 73 -10.87 15.64 20.55
N VAL A 74 -11.08 16.55 21.50
CA VAL A 74 -10.03 17.35 22.15
C VAL A 74 -9.56 16.59 23.37
N VAL A 75 -8.31 16.16 23.39
CA VAL A 75 -7.76 15.29 24.44
C VAL A 75 -6.56 15.96 25.13
N THR A 76 -6.41 15.68 26.43
CA THR A 76 -5.21 16.08 27.18
C THR A 76 -4.13 15.02 26.95
N ALA A 77 -3.17 15.33 26.12
CA ALA A 77 -2.03 14.46 25.81
C ALA A 77 -0.90 15.30 25.21
N SER A 78 0.33 14.79 25.26
CA SER A 78 1.39 15.36 24.43
C SER A 78 1.12 15.03 22.96
N ARG A 79 1.60 15.90 22.08
CA ARG A 79 1.46 15.72 20.64
C ARG A 79 2.02 14.38 20.17
N ASP A 80 3.19 13.98 20.67
CA ASP A 80 3.84 12.73 20.27
C ASP A 80 3.05 11.50 20.71
N GLN A 81 2.50 11.48 21.93
CA GLN A 81 1.64 10.42 22.40
C GLN A 81 0.36 10.29 21.57
N ALA A 82 -0.24 11.41 21.20
CA ALA A 82 -1.43 11.43 20.36
C ALA A 82 -1.13 10.94 18.93
N ILE A 83 0.01 11.36 18.34
CA ILE A 83 0.46 10.86 17.03
C ILE A 83 0.66 9.34 17.07
N GLU A 84 1.31 8.82 18.10
CA GLU A 84 1.52 7.38 18.25
C GLU A 84 0.19 6.62 18.33
N ALA A 85 -0.75 7.10 19.14
CA ALA A 85 -2.06 6.48 19.33
C ALA A 85 -2.94 6.49 18.06
N GLU A 86 -2.87 7.54 17.24
CA GLU A 86 -3.66 7.68 16.01
C GLU A 86 -2.95 7.06 14.78
N THR A 87 -1.69 6.62 14.92
CA THR A 87 -0.89 6.03 13.83
C THR A 87 -1.16 4.54 13.70
N ALA A 88 -1.71 4.13 12.58
CA ALA A 88 -1.78 2.72 12.20
C ALA A 88 -0.44 2.24 11.58
N ARG A 89 0.26 3.11 10.85
CA ARG A 89 1.54 2.81 10.20
C ARG A 89 2.33 4.10 9.95
N VAL A 90 3.61 4.09 10.26
CA VAL A 90 4.52 5.17 9.86
C VAL A 90 4.93 4.97 8.41
N VAL A 91 4.75 6.01 7.58
CA VAL A 91 5.11 6.01 6.16
C VAL A 91 6.51 6.59 5.95
N ALA A 92 6.80 7.74 6.59
CA ALA A 92 8.10 8.39 6.47
C ALA A 92 8.41 9.26 7.72
N ARG A 93 9.68 9.48 7.99
CA ARG A 93 10.14 10.43 9.02
C ARG A 93 11.24 11.30 8.46
N ARG A 94 11.19 12.60 8.79
CA ARG A 94 12.27 13.55 8.51
C ARG A 94 12.34 14.60 9.63
N GLY A 95 13.38 14.54 10.42
CA GLY A 95 13.47 15.38 11.63
C GLY A 95 12.28 15.13 12.56
N ALA A 96 11.61 16.18 12.98
CA ALA A 96 10.41 16.10 13.82
C ALA A 96 9.12 15.77 13.04
N THR A 97 9.17 15.68 11.72
CA THR A 97 7.98 15.42 10.90
C THR A 97 7.79 13.92 10.69
N THR A 98 6.65 13.41 11.10
CA THR A 98 6.20 12.05 10.82
C THR A 98 5.04 12.10 9.84
N ILE A 99 5.13 11.39 8.73
CA ILE A 99 4.00 11.07 7.85
C ILE A 99 3.49 9.70 8.27
N ALA A 100 2.22 9.64 8.62
CA ALA A 100 1.61 8.42 9.13
C ALA A 100 0.30 8.11 8.40
N GLN A 101 0.00 6.83 8.29
CA GLN A 101 -1.32 6.35 7.93
C GLN A 101 -2.15 6.23 9.20
N THR A 102 -3.32 6.86 9.22
CA THR A 102 -4.28 6.79 10.32
C THR A 102 -5.11 5.51 10.26
N ARG A 103 -5.92 5.29 11.30
CA ARG A 103 -6.93 4.21 11.32
C ARG A 103 -7.98 4.35 10.23
N HIS A 104 -8.22 5.57 9.74
CA HIS A 104 -9.15 5.85 8.62
C HIS A 104 -8.54 5.50 7.26
N GLY A 105 -7.23 5.20 7.21
CA GLY A 105 -6.49 4.95 5.96
C GLY A 105 -5.86 6.21 5.36
N LEU A 106 -6.10 7.38 5.92
CA LEU A 106 -5.54 8.64 5.45
C LEU A 106 -4.03 8.69 5.72
N VAL A 107 -3.24 9.12 4.73
CA VAL A 107 -1.79 9.32 4.86
C VAL A 107 -1.48 10.80 4.92
N LEU A 108 -1.09 11.28 6.10
CA LEU A 108 -0.84 12.70 6.33
C LEU A 108 0.18 12.94 7.45
N ALA A 109 0.62 14.19 7.59
CA ALA A 109 1.55 14.58 8.62
C ALA A 109 0.93 14.46 10.01
N ALA A 110 1.71 13.97 10.96
CA ALA A 110 1.35 13.86 12.38
C ALA A 110 0.04 13.10 12.64
N ALA A 111 -0.34 12.17 11.77
CA ALA A 111 -1.60 11.42 11.85
C ALA A 111 -2.85 12.33 12.00
N GLY A 112 -2.80 13.57 11.51
CA GLY A 112 -3.88 14.56 11.64
C GLY A 112 -4.01 15.19 13.02
N VAL A 113 -3.07 14.97 13.93
CA VAL A 113 -3.05 15.58 15.27
C VAL A 113 -2.67 17.05 15.17
N ASP A 114 -3.52 17.94 15.68
CA ASP A 114 -3.34 19.39 15.64
C ASP A 114 -3.36 19.98 17.06
N GLU A 115 -2.42 20.89 17.34
CA GLU A 115 -2.33 21.65 18.60
C GLU A 115 -2.87 23.08 18.45
N SER A 116 -3.20 23.50 17.22
CA SER A 116 -3.62 24.86 16.98
C SER A 116 -5.07 25.12 17.39
N ASN A 117 -5.35 26.31 17.97
CA ASN A 117 -6.66 26.73 18.47
C ASN A 117 -7.26 25.78 19.51
N THR A 118 -6.43 25.32 20.45
CA THR A 118 -6.80 24.53 21.62
C THR A 118 -6.12 25.09 22.88
N ALA A 119 -6.60 24.66 24.05
CA ALA A 119 -5.97 25.02 25.31
C ALA A 119 -4.55 24.41 25.39
N PRO A 120 -3.60 25.06 26.06
CA PRO A 120 -2.26 24.51 26.30
C PRO A 120 -2.34 23.10 26.91
N GLY A 121 -1.53 22.16 26.40
CA GLY A 121 -1.51 20.77 26.85
C GLY A 121 -2.66 19.90 26.31
N THR A 122 -3.43 20.42 25.34
CA THR A 122 -4.47 19.63 24.65
C THR A 122 -4.20 19.59 23.15
N VAL A 123 -4.65 18.52 22.50
CA VAL A 123 -4.57 18.33 21.06
C VAL A 123 -5.95 17.98 20.51
N VAL A 124 -6.19 18.30 19.23
CA VAL A 124 -7.38 17.86 18.49
C VAL A 124 -6.99 16.67 17.62
N LEU A 125 -7.76 15.61 17.74
CA LEU A 125 -7.68 14.43 16.87
C LEU A 125 -8.68 14.57 15.71
N LEU A 126 -8.53 13.81 14.64
CA LEU A 126 -9.55 13.75 13.58
C LEU A 126 -10.87 13.20 14.13
N PRO A 127 -12.02 13.50 13.47
CA PRO A 127 -13.30 12.87 13.82
C PRO A 127 -13.19 11.35 13.86
N ALA A 128 -14.01 10.70 14.69
CA ALA A 128 -13.95 9.25 14.88
C ALA A 128 -14.23 8.45 13.59
N ASP A 129 -15.21 8.88 12.82
CA ASP A 129 -15.50 8.46 11.45
C ASP A 129 -15.98 9.69 10.65
N PRO A 130 -15.10 10.33 9.86
CA PRO A 130 -15.43 11.56 9.15
C PRO A 130 -16.59 11.43 8.15
N ASP A 131 -16.77 10.25 7.53
CA ASP A 131 -17.90 9.99 6.64
C ASP A 131 -19.22 9.91 7.43
N GLU A 132 -19.21 9.24 8.58
CA GLU A 132 -20.38 9.20 9.47
C GLU A 132 -20.72 10.58 10.01
N SER A 133 -19.72 11.38 10.39
CA SER A 133 -19.90 12.76 10.83
C SER A 133 -20.58 13.61 9.73
N ALA A 134 -20.16 13.43 8.48
CA ALA A 134 -20.78 14.09 7.33
C ALA A 134 -22.23 13.65 7.14
N ARG A 135 -22.54 12.35 7.27
CA ARG A 135 -23.93 11.82 7.17
C ARG A 135 -24.82 12.38 8.26
N GLN A 136 -24.34 12.39 9.49
CA GLN A 136 -25.10 12.91 10.64
C GLN A 136 -25.40 14.40 10.50
N LEU A 137 -24.38 15.19 10.10
CA LEU A 137 -24.56 16.62 9.87
C LEU A 137 -25.55 16.88 8.72
N ARG A 138 -25.42 16.16 7.61
CA ARG A 138 -26.35 16.24 6.47
C ARG A 138 -27.80 15.95 6.89
N LYS A 139 -28.01 14.86 7.62
CA LYS A 139 -29.32 14.44 8.14
C LYS A 139 -29.93 15.52 9.07
N ALA A 140 -29.11 16.05 10.00
CA ALA A 140 -29.56 17.09 10.93
C ALA A 140 -29.91 18.40 10.22
N LEU A 141 -29.13 18.80 9.20
CA LEU A 141 -29.42 19.97 8.38
C LEU A 141 -30.72 19.79 7.57
N HIS A 142 -30.92 18.62 6.96
CA HIS A 142 -32.15 18.31 6.25
C HIS A 142 -33.38 18.39 7.17
N GLY A 143 -33.29 17.80 8.36
CA GLY A 143 -34.38 17.83 9.35
C GLY A 143 -34.76 19.25 9.81
N ARG A 144 -33.81 20.19 9.80
CA ARG A 144 -34.03 21.58 10.22
C ARG A 144 -34.49 22.50 9.11
N THR A 145 -33.94 22.32 7.92
CA THR A 145 -34.12 23.27 6.81
C THR A 145 -35.03 22.75 5.70
N GLY A 146 -35.26 21.44 5.64
CA GLY A 146 -35.89 20.75 4.52
C GLY A 146 -35.00 20.67 3.27
N MET A 147 -33.82 21.29 3.27
CA MET A 147 -32.93 21.33 2.10
C MET A 147 -32.09 20.08 1.99
N ARG A 148 -32.01 19.53 0.79
CA ARG A 148 -31.06 18.43 0.47
C ARG A 148 -29.76 19.04 0.02
N VAL A 149 -28.73 18.92 0.86
CA VAL A 149 -27.40 19.49 0.63
C VAL A 149 -26.36 18.35 0.59
N GLY A 150 -25.21 18.62 -0.02
CA GLY A 150 -24.01 17.82 0.17
C GLY A 150 -23.22 18.31 1.40
N VAL A 151 -22.48 17.41 2.04
CA VAL A 151 -21.56 17.77 3.14
C VAL A 151 -20.21 17.16 2.86
N ILE A 152 -19.14 17.95 2.97
CA ILE A 152 -17.75 17.53 2.91
C ILE A 152 -17.05 17.98 4.19
N VAL A 153 -16.41 17.05 4.90
CA VAL A 153 -15.51 17.33 6.01
C VAL A 153 -14.09 17.35 5.48
N THR A 154 -13.33 18.44 5.78
CA THR A 154 -12.00 18.66 5.22
C THR A 154 -10.92 18.71 6.27
N ASP A 155 -9.73 18.29 5.89
CA ASP A 155 -8.51 18.55 6.65
C ASP A 155 -7.39 19.05 5.74
N THR A 156 -6.43 19.80 6.31
CA THR A 156 -5.35 20.41 5.54
C THR A 156 -4.17 19.45 5.45
N MET A 157 -3.83 19.06 4.22
CA MET A 157 -2.76 18.07 3.99
C MET A 157 -1.64 18.64 3.13
N GLY A 158 -0.41 18.17 3.39
CA GLY A 158 0.72 18.31 2.47
C GLY A 158 0.51 17.43 1.24
N ARG A 159 1.22 17.78 0.16
CA ARG A 159 1.16 17.04 -1.11
C ARG A 159 2.55 16.51 -1.47
N PRO A 160 2.69 15.25 -1.91
CA PRO A 160 3.95 14.76 -2.45
C PRO A 160 4.46 15.65 -3.60
N TRP A 161 5.77 15.90 -3.62
CA TRP A 161 6.50 16.67 -4.65
C TRP A 161 6.05 18.12 -4.89
N ARG A 162 5.16 18.66 -4.10
CA ARG A 162 4.71 20.06 -4.23
C ARG A 162 4.84 20.78 -2.90
N ALA A 163 5.33 22.00 -2.93
CA ALA A 163 5.30 22.87 -1.76
C ALA A 163 3.87 23.35 -1.46
N GLY A 164 3.62 23.63 -0.19
CA GLY A 164 2.31 24.10 0.30
C GLY A 164 1.37 22.95 0.65
N GLN A 165 0.30 23.33 1.34
CA GLN A 165 -0.79 22.47 1.78
C GLN A 165 -2.07 22.88 1.09
N THR A 166 -3.07 22.01 1.08
CA THR A 166 -4.42 22.26 0.60
C THR A 166 -5.41 21.46 1.42
N ASP A 167 -6.65 21.93 1.54
CA ASP A 167 -7.69 21.10 2.12
C ASP A 167 -8.04 19.94 1.21
N ASN A 168 -8.18 18.76 1.80
CA ASN A 168 -8.64 17.53 1.16
C ASN A 168 -9.88 17.02 1.87
N ALA A 169 -10.77 16.36 1.15
CA ALA A 169 -11.94 15.72 1.72
C ALA A 169 -11.53 14.48 2.53
N ILE A 170 -11.87 14.46 3.79
CA ILE A 170 -11.67 13.29 4.67
C ILE A 170 -12.96 12.58 5.04
N GLY A 171 -14.11 13.25 4.85
CA GLY A 171 -15.45 12.72 5.01
C GLY A 171 -16.39 13.37 4.03
N ALA A 172 -17.37 12.63 3.49
CA ALA A 172 -18.36 13.16 2.57
C ALA A 172 -19.72 12.44 2.72
N ALA A 173 -20.81 13.17 2.48
CA ALA A 173 -22.15 12.61 2.39
C ALA A 173 -22.99 13.39 1.40
N GLY A 174 -23.74 12.68 0.54
CA GLY A 174 -24.60 13.30 -0.47
C GLY A 174 -23.85 14.04 -1.57
N VAL A 175 -22.58 13.68 -1.82
CA VAL A 175 -21.72 14.24 -2.86
C VAL A 175 -21.04 13.11 -3.61
N VAL A 176 -20.90 13.24 -4.92
CA VAL A 176 -20.06 12.35 -5.75
C VAL A 176 -18.60 12.64 -5.41
N PRO A 177 -17.87 11.73 -4.71
CA PRO A 177 -16.52 12.05 -4.28
C PRO A 177 -15.49 11.92 -5.40
N VAL A 178 -15.74 10.99 -6.33
CA VAL A 178 -14.85 10.64 -7.44
C VAL A 178 -15.67 10.55 -8.71
N ARG A 179 -15.18 11.13 -9.80
CA ARG A 179 -15.75 10.95 -11.14
C ARG A 179 -14.80 10.12 -11.98
N ASP A 180 -15.25 8.94 -12.35
CA ASP A 180 -14.50 8.02 -13.18
C ASP A 180 -14.83 8.26 -14.66
N TYR A 181 -13.82 8.66 -15.44
CA TYR A 181 -13.94 8.86 -16.88
C TYR A 181 -13.38 7.69 -17.69
N ARG A 182 -12.87 6.66 -17.03
CA ARG A 182 -12.34 5.48 -17.74
C ARG A 182 -13.43 4.81 -18.55
N GLY A 183 -13.08 4.42 -19.77
CA GLY A 183 -14.03 3.86 -20.74
C GLY A 183 -14.87 4.89 -21.50
N THR A 184 -14.79 6.19 -21.18
CA THR A 184 -15.40 7.25 -22.00
C THR A 184 -14.45 7.70 -23.10
N ALA A 185 -14.99 8.26 -24.20
CA ALA A 185 -14.18 8.79 -25.28
C ALA A 185 -13.91 10.29 -25.12
N ASP A 186 -12.72 10.73 -25.47
CA ASP A 186 -12.41 12.16 -25.61
C ASP A 186 -13.05 12.76 -26.89
N SER A 187 -12.85 14.06 -27.14
CA SER A 187 -13.39 14.74 -28.32
C SER A 187 -12.87 14.24 -29.66
N PHE A 188 -11.81 13.41 -29.66
CA PHE A 188 -11.22 12.79 -30.85
C PHE A 188 -11.58 11.28 -30.97
N GLY A 189 -12.36 10.74 -30.02
CA GLY A 189 -12.75 9.34 -29.98
C GLY A 189 -11.75 8.41 -29.28
N ASN A 190 -10.68 8.93 -28.65
CA ASN A 190 -9.75 8.10 -27.89
C ASN A 190 -10.38 7.72 -26.52
N ILE A 191 -10.29 6.46 -26.17
CA ILE A 191 -10.81 5.97 -24.88
C ILE A 191 -9.89 6.43 -23.76
N LEU A 192 -10.46 7.06 -22.73
CA LEU A 192 -9.76 7.43 -21.51
C LEU A 192 -9.55 6.17 -20.65
N GLU A 193 -8.29 5.81 -20.40
CA GLU A 193 -7.97 4.56 -19.67
C GLU A 193 -7.69 4.78 -18.18
N VAL A 194 -7.23 5.99 -17.80
CA VAL A 194 -6.71 6.26 -16.45
C VAL A 194 -7.33 7.48 -15.77
N THR A 195 -8.20 8.22 -16.45
CA THR A 195 -8.70 9.51 -15.96
C THR A 195 -9.77 9.31 -14.89
N VAL A 196 -9.44 9.70 -13.66
CA VAL A 196 -10.34 9.70 -12.50
C VAL A 196 -10.14 11.03 -11.78
N ALA A 197 -11.21 11.84 -11.63
CA ALA A 197 -11.17 13.14 -10.95
C ALA A 197 -11.57 13.01 -9.48
N ALA A 198 -10.75 13.57 -8.58
CA ALA A 198 -11.00 13.62 -7.14
C ALA A 198 -11.91 14.83 -6.81
N VAL A 199 -13.17 14.76 -7.21
CA VAL A 199 -14.11 15.88 -7.20
C VAL A 199 -14.30 16.48 -5.81
N ALA A 200 -14.40 15.65 -4.77
CA ALA A 200 -14.56 16.17 -3.42
C ALA A 200 -13.31 16.91 -2.92
N ASP A 201 -12.09 16.51 -3.34
CA ASP A 201 -10.86 17.26 -3.04
C ASP A 201 -10.80 18.59 -3.78
N GLU A 202 -11.25 18.65 -5.03
CA GLU A 202 -11.34 19.90 -5.78
C GLU A 202 -12.28 20.90 -5.10
N ILE A 203 -13.44 20.43 -4.62
CA ILE A 203 -14.40 21.24 -3.86
C ILE A 203 -13.82 21.66 -2.50
N ALA A 204 -13.14 20.76 -1.80
CA ALA A 204 -12.48 21.05 -0.53
C ALA A 204 -11.41 22.14 -0.68
N ALA A 205 -10.56 22.03 -1.70
CA ALA A 205 -9.52 23.02 -2.00
C ALA A 205 -10.09 24.38 -2.42
N ALA A 206 -11.15 24.39 -3.21
CA ALA A 206 -11.85 25.63 -3.59
C ALA A 206 -12.44 26.34 -2.36
N ALA A 207 -13.03 25.60 -1.43
CA ALA A 207 -13.59 26.12 -0.20
C ALA A 207 -12.52 26.70 0.75
N ASP A 208 -11.30 26.14 0.78
CA ASP A 208 -10.21 26.65 1.61
C ASP A 208 -9.78 28.08 1.23
N LEU A 209 -9.94 28.47 -0.03
CA LEU A 209 -9.65 29.83 -0.49
C LEU A 209 -10.44 30.91 0.26
N VAL A 210 -11.66 30.62 0.71
CA VAL A 210 -12.51 31.56 1.45
C VAL A 210 -12.48 31.31 2.96
N LYS A 211 -12.24 30.08 3.41
CA LYS A 211 -12.09 29.74 4.84
C LYS A 211 -10.82 30.38 5.41
N GLY A 212 -9.69 30.07 4.82
CA GLY A 212 -8.38 30.55 5.30
C GLY A 212 -8.03 30.05 6.71
N LYS A 213 -6.82 30.33 7.17
CA LYS A 213 -6.30 29.81 8.46
C LYS A 213 -6.58 30.69 9.67
N SER A 214 -6.69 32.01 9.48
CA SER A 214 -6.78 33.02 10.57
C SER A 214 -8.10 33.82 10.57
N ARG A 215 -9.04 33.47 9.69
CA ARG A 215 -10.26 34.23 9.50
C ARG A 215 -11.42 33.79 10.40
N HIS A 216 -11.27 32.72 11.17
CA HIS A 216 -12.36 32.11 11.97
C HIS A 216 -13.59 31.74 11.13
N VAL A 217 -13.35 31.25 9.89
CA VAL A 217 -14.38 30.80 8.97
C VAL A 217 -14.23 29.29 8.75
N PRO A 218 -14.79 28.45 9.63
CA PRO A 218 -14.59 26.99 9.56
C PRO A 218 -15.53 26.29 8.56
N VAL A 219 -16.46 27.01 7.95
CA VAL A 219 -17.47 26.47 7.01
C VAL A 219 -17.55 27.35 5.77
N ALA A 220 -17.70 26.74 4.62
CA ALA A 220 -18.04 27.41 3.37
C ALA A 220 -19.21 26.69 2.67
N VAL A 221 -20.00 27.44 1.89
CA VAL A 221 -21.01 26.89 0.97
C VAL A 221 -20.47 26.96 -0.44
N VAL A 222 -20.50 25.83 -1.15
CA VAL A 222 -20.19 25.75 -2.59
C VAL A 222 -21.52 25.56 -3.34
N ARG A 223 -21.82 26.47 -4.24
CA ARG A 223 -23.09 26.55 -4.99
C ARG A 223 -22.83 26.50 -6.50
N GLY A 224 -23.73 25.90 -7.27
CA GLY A 224 -23.59 25.75 -8.72
C GLY A 224 -23.13 24.38 -9.19
N LEU A 225 -22.99 23.41 -8.28
CA LEU A 225 -22.54 22.04 -8.55
C LEU A 225 -23.67 20.99 -8.31
N ALA A 226 -24.92 21.33 -8.69
CA ALA A 226 -26.08 20.48 -8.42
C ALA A 226 -25.93 19.05 -8.95
N GLY A 227 -25.28 18.87 -10.10
CA GLY A 227 -24.99 17.54 -10.69
C GLY A 227 -24.03 16.64 -9.87
N LEU A 228 -23.42 17.19 -8.82
CA LEU A 228 -22.55 16.43 -7.90
C LEU A 228 -23.22 16.09 -6.57
N VAL A 229 -24.43 16.64 -6.32
CA VAL A 229 -25.19 16.33 -5.09
C VAL A 229 -26.14 15.18 -5.36
N THR A 230 -26.10 14.18 -4.49
CA THR A 230 -26.88 12.96 -4.61
C THR A 230 -27.99 12.86 -3.57
N GLU A 231 -29.04 12.11 -3.87
CA GLU A 231 -30.09 11.84 -2.90
C GLU A 231 -29.62 10.95 -1.75
N GLN A 232 -28.83 9.95 -2.06
CA GLN A 232 -28.22 9.04 -1.10
C GLN A 232 -26.93 9.64 -0.54
N ASP A 233 -26.46 9.12 0.59
CA ASP A 233 -25.22 9.59 1.21
C ASP A 233 -23.97 9.22 0.40
N GLY A 234 -24.03 8.17 -0.39
CA GLY A 234 -22.93 7.70 -1.23
C GLY A 234 -21.81 7.00 -0.46
N PRO A 235 -20.69 6.70 -1.13
CA PRO A 235 -19.58 5.93 -0.55
C PRO A 235 -18.74 6.73 0.46
N GLY A 236 -18.91 8.04 0.54
CA GLY A 236 -18.08 8.91 1.37
C GLY A 236 -16.72 9.26 0.76
N ALA A 237 -15.94 10.06 1.48
CA ALA A 237 -14.57 10.41 1.08
C ALA A 237 -13.60 9.22 1.14
N ARG A 238 -13.99 8.13 1.77
CA ARG A 238 -13.24 6.88 1.76
C ARG A 238 -12.97 6.38 0.34
N ALA A 239 -13.82 6.68 -0.63
CA ALA A 239 -13.61 6.38 -2.04
C ALA A 239 -12.38 7.08 -2.66
N LEU A 240 -11.86 8.13 -2.03
CA LEU A 240 -10.64 8.84 -2.45
C LEU A 240 -9.36 8.16 -1.96
N ILE A 241 -9.47 7.26 -0.97
CA ILE A 241 -8.31 6.57 -0.40
C ILE A 241 -7.93 5.42 -1.34
N ARG A 242 -6.73 5.51 -1.92
CA ARG A 242 -6.23 4.45 -2.79
C ARG A 242 -6.01 3.17 -1.98
N PRO A 243 -6.46 2.00 -2.49
CA PRO A 243 -6.14 0.71 -1.89
C PRO A 243 -4.63 0.51 -1.74
N ALA A 244 -4.22 -0.15 -0.67
CA ALA A 244 -2.80 -0.31 -0.35
C ALA A 244 -2.01 -1.07 -1.42
N GLU A 245 -2.65 -1.97 -2.11
CA GLU A 245 -2.12 -2.76 -3.24
C GLU A 245 -1.92 -1.94 -4.51
N GLU A 246 -2.65 -0.84 -4.66
CA GLU A 246 -2.57 0.07 -5.80
C GLU A 246 -1.70 1.31 -5.51
N ASP A 247 -1.24 1.48 -4.26
CA ASP A 247 -0.44 2.63 -3.86
C ASP A 247 1.04 2.42 -4.22
N MET A 248 1.47 3.02 -5.33
CA MET A 248 2.85 2.97 -5.81
C MET A 248 3.86 3.54 -4.81
N PHE A 249 3.43 4.38 -3.87
CA PHE A 249 4.29 5.06 -2.90
C PHE A 249 4.29 4.41 -1.52
N ARG A 250 3.47 3.37 -1.33
CA ARG A 250 3.33 2.66 -0.06
C ARG A 250 4.65 2.12 0.47
N LEU A 251 5.50 1.62 -0.42
CA LEU A 251 6.77 0.97 -0.09
C LEU A 251 8.00 1.85 -0.33
N GLY A 252 7.82 3.14 -0.57
CA GLY A 252 8.91 4.12 -0.74
C GLY A 252 9.64 4.48 0.55
N SER A 253 9.64 3.62 1.58
CA SER A 253 10.17 3.89 2.91
C SER A 253 10.98 2.71 3.45
N ALA A 254 11.52 2.87 4.67
CA ALA A 254 12.17 1.81 5.44
C ALA A 254 11.28 0.57 5.72
N ASP A 255 9.99 0.65 5.42
CA ASP A 255 9.05 -0.47 5.58
C ASP A 255 9.26 -1.61 4.57
N VAL A 256 9.94 -1.35 3.46
CA VAL A 256 10.13 -2.35 2.39
C VAL A 256 10.75 -3.66 2.92
N PRO A 257 11.86 -3.64 3.69
CA PRO A 257 12.41 -4.86 4.29
C PRO A 257 11.44 -5.52 5.27
N LEU A 258 10.63 -4.72 5.97
CA LEU A 258 9.63 -5.20 6.93
C LEU A 258 8.43 -5.85 6.24
N ALA A 259 8.02 -5.36 5.08
CA ALA A 259 6.91 -5.90 4.29
C ALA A 259 7.24 -7.24 3.63
N ARG A 260 8.52 -7.49 3.29
CA ARG A 260 8.93 -8.77 2.68
C ARG A 260 8.67 -9.93 3.64
N ARG A 261 7.97 -10.96 3.14
CA ARG A 261 7.69 -12.22 3.85
C ARG A 261 8.11 -13.42 3.00
N THR A 262 8.36 -14.54 3.65
CA THR A 262 8.48 -15.82 2.98
C THR A 262 7.09 -16.35 2.65
N ILE A 263 6.73 -16.34 1.37
CA ILE A 263 5.45 -16.81 0.84
C ILE A 263 5.67 -18.17 0.19
N ARG A 264 4.86 -19.15 0.56
CA ARG A 264 4.94 -20.52 0.05
C ARG A 264 3.66 -20.99 -0.64
N ALA A 265 2.56 -20.23 -0.51
CA ALA A 265 1.31 -20.47 -1.22
C ALA A 265 1.15 -19.43 -2.33
N PHE A 266 1.04 -19.89 -3.56
CA PHE A 266 0.95 -19.05 -4.75
C PHE A 266 -0.33 -19.34 -5.52
N THR A 267 -0.84 -18.33 -6.23
CA THR A 267 -1.86 -18.53 -7.27
C THR A 267 -1.24 -19.21 -8.49
N SER A 268 -2.08 -19.73 -9.38
CA SER A 268 -1.62 -20.31 -10.65
C SER A 268 -1.31 -19.27 -11.73
N GLU A 269 -1.46 -17.98 -11.43
CA GLU A 269 -1.19 -16.90 -12.39
C GLU A 269 0.26 -16.91 -12.84
N PRO A 270 0.53 -16.79 -14.15
CA PRO A 270 1.87 -16.65 -14.66
C PRO A 270 2.59 -15.41 -14.12
N VAL A 271 3.88 -15.53 -13.88
CA VAL A 271 4.74 -14.39 -13.51
C VAL A 271 5.41 -13.86 -14.77
N ASP A 272 5.30 -12.56 -15.01
CA ASP A 272 6.02 -11.89 -16.09
C ASP A 272 7.53 -11.91 -15.81
N VAL A 273 8.29 -12.51 -16.71
CA VAL A 273 9.75 -12.59 -16.65
C VAL A 273 10.40 -11.21 -16.64
N ALA A 274 9.76 -10.19 -17.21
CA ALA A 274 10.29 -8.82 -17.19
C ALA A 274 10.36 -8.27 -15.75
N VAL A 275 9.39 -8.58 -14.88
CA VAL A 275 9.43 -8.24 -13.45
C VAL A 275 10.63 -8.90 -12.78
N VAL A 276 10.85 -10.19 -13.03
CA VAL A 276 11.97 -10.93 -12.47
C VAL A 276 13.32 -10.35 -12.96
N ARG A 277 13.43 -9.94 -14.22
CA ARG A 277 14.63 -9.28 -14.73
C ARG A 277 14.94 -7.97 -14.00
N ARG A 278 13.93 -7.14 -13.70
CA ARG A 278 14.11 -5.93 -12.88
C ARG A 278 14.57 -6.26 -11.47
N ALA A 279 13.98 -7.30 -10.86
CA ALA A 279 14.38 -7.75 -9.53
C ALA A 279 15.82 -8.29 -9.51
N VAL A 280 16.25 -9.00 -10.55
CA VAL A 280 17.66 -9.40 -10.74
C VAL A 280 18.56 -8.18 -10.88
N ALA A 281 18.17 -7.15 -11.66
CA ALA A 281 18.96 -5.91 -11.74
C ALA A 281 19.18 -5.28 -10.37
N THR A 282 18.16 -5.30 -9.48
CA THR A 282 18.32 -4.87 -8.08
C THR A 282 19.25 -5.80 -7.29
N ALA A 283 19.19 -7.11 -7.53
CA ALA A 283 20.11 -8.05 -6.88
C ALA A 283 21.58 -7.76 -7.21
N LEU A 284 21.88 -7.32 -8.44
CA LEU A 284 23.24 -7.01 -8.89
C LEU A 284 23.85 -5.76 -8.19
N THR A 285 23.08 -5.01 -7.41
CA THR A 285 23.59 -3.89 -6.58
C THR A 285 24.17 -4.33 -5.23
N ALA A 286 24.13 -5.63 -4.93
CA ALA A 286 24.70 -6.15 -3.70
C ALA A 286 26.22 -5.91 -3.61
N PRO A 287 26.82 -5.80 -2.42
CA PRO A 287 28.26 -5.73 -2.28
C PRO A 287 28.93 -7.02 -2.75
N ALA A 288 29.97 -6.90 -3.56
CA ALA A 288 30.72 -8.01 -4.12
C ALA A 288 32.21 -7.95 -3.71
N PRO A 289 32.81 -9.08 -3.31
CA PRO A 289 34.24 -9.15 -3.12
C PRO A 289 34.98 -8.75 -4.38
N HIS A 290 36.03 -7.93 -4.24
CA HIS A 290 36.89 -7.53 -5.36
C HIS A 290 36.15 -6.93 -6.56
N HIS A 291 34.91 -6.41 -6.39
CA HIS A 291 34.01 -5.96 -7.46
C HIS A 291 33.73 -7.04 -8.53
N SER A 292 33.82 -8.31 -8.16
CA SER A 292 33.79 -9.46 -9.09
C SER A 292 32.41 -9.80 -9.65
N GLN A 293 31.33 -9.33 -9.01
CA GLN A 293 29.94 -9.66 -9.38
C GLN A 293 29.71 -11.18 -9.57
N PRO A 294 29.87 -11.98 -8.50
CA PRO A 294 29.97 -13.45 -8.57
C PRO A 294 28.61 -14.12 -8.71
N TRP A 295 27.62 -13.42 -9.20
CA TRP A 295 26.25 -13.92 -9.26
C TRP A 295 25.82 -14.24 -10.68
N ARG A 296 25.10 -15.36 -10.82
CA ARG A 296 24.31 -15.70 -12.00
C ARG A 296 22.93 -16.13 -11.53
N PHE A 297 21.92 -15.89 -12.33
CA PHE A 297 20.55 -16.23 -12.01
C PHE A 297 19.92 -17.01 -13.17
N VAL A 298 19.52 -18.26 -12.89
CA VAL A 298 18.83 -19.11 -13.86
C VAL A 298 17.33 -18.99 -13.64
N VAL A 299 16.61 -18.57 -14.67
CA VAL A 299 15.17 -18.37 -14.61
C VAL A 299 14.45 -19.54 -15.26
N LEU A 300 13.73 -20.32 -14.48
CA LEU A 300 12.96 -21.48 -14.94
C LEU A 300 11.49 -21.04 -15.11
N SER A 301 11.15 -20.51 -16.26
CA SER A 301 9.80 -20.06 -16.61
C SER A 301 8.91 -21.17 -17.16
N SER A 302 9.46 -22.15 -17.86
CA SER A 302 8.69 -23.27 -18.40
C SER A 302 8.40 -24.33 -17.34
N ALA A 303 7.21 -24.95 -17.40
CA ALA A 303 6.85 -26.05 -16.52
C ALA A 303 7.81 -27.25 -16.65
N ALA A 304 8.25 -27.57 -17.87
CA ALA A 304 9.18 -28.65 -18.15
C ALA A 304 10.53 -28.44 -17.43
N ALA A 305 11.12 -27.24 -17.52
CA ALA A 305 12.39 -26.95 -16.86
C ALA A 305 12.28 -27.03 -15.34
N ARG A 306 11.19 -26.51 -14.76
CA ARG A 306 10.93 -26.62 -13.30
C ARG A 306 10.78 -28.07 -12.87
N THR A 307 10.00 -28.86 -13.60
CA THR A 307 9.77 -30.28 -13.30
C THR A 307 11.07 -31.07 -13.39
N SER A 308 11.88 -30.87 -14.42
CA SER A 308 13.18 -31.54 -14.59
C SER A 308 14.09 -31.33 -13.39
N LEU A 309 14.26 -30.05 -12.94
CA LEU A 309 15.05 -29.74 -11.77
C LEU A 309 14.51 -30.40 -10.51
N LEU A 310 13.20 -30.23 -10.25
CA LEU A 310 12.58 -30.68 -9.01
C LEU A 310 12.51 -32.21 -8.89
N ASP A 311 12.38 -32.93 -10.01
CA ASP A 311 12.43 -34.39 -10.01
C ASP A 311 13.83 -34.91 -9.75
N ALA A 312 14.86 -34.31 -10.39
CA ALA A 312 16.23 -34.67 -10.14
C ALA A 312 16.63 -34.45 -8.66
N MET A 313 16.24 -33.31 -8.08
CA MET A 313 16.47 -33.01 -6.66
C MET A 313 15.71 -33.98 -5.74
N ARG A 314 14.48 -34.33 -6.09
CA ARG A 314 13.67 -35.30 -5.33
C ARG A 314 14.33 -36.66 -5.27
N GLU A 315 14.80 -37.18 -6.41
CA GLU A 315 15.49 -38.48 -6.48
C GLU A 315 16.79 -38.48 -5.65
N ALA A 316 17.57 -37.41 -5.73
CA ALA A 316 18.76 -37.25 -4.89
C ALA A 316 18.40 -37.30 -3.39
N TRP A 317 17.38 -36.60 -2.98
CA TRP A 317 16.94 -36.58 -1.58
C TRP A 317 16.36 -37.89 -1.12
N ILE A 318 15.63 -38.63 -1.96
CA ILE A 318 15.19 -40.01 -1.65
C ILE A 318 16.39 -40.92 -1.40
N GLY A 319 17.44 -40.84 -2.23
CA GLY A 319 18.66 -41.56 -2.06
C GLY A 319 19.36 -41.28 -0.72
N ASP A 320 19.42 -40.01 -0.31
CA ASP A 320 19.98 -39.60 0.98
C ASP A 320 19.16 -40.16 2.14
N LEU A 321 17.83 -39.98 2.10
CA LEU A 321 16.96 -40.48 3.17
C LEU A 321 17.00 -41.99 3.34
N ARG A 322 17.16 -42.74 2.24
CA ARG A 322 17.36 -44.21 2.31
C ARG A 322 18.69 -44.56 2.94
N ARG A 323 19.77 -43.84 2.62
CA ARG A 323 21.08 -44.01 3.25
C ARG A 323 21.07 -43.70 4.75
N ASP A 324 20.24 -42.73 5.15
CA ASP A 324 20.00 -42.39 6.55
C ASP A 324 19.07 -43.35 7.29
N GLY A 325 18.57 -44.43 6.62
CA GLY A 325 17.77 -45.49 7.22
C GLY A 325 16.28 -45.15 7.42
N PHE A 326 15.75 -44.13 6.72
CA PHE A 326 14.33 -43.81 6.80
C PHE A 326 13.47 -44.83 6.03
N SER A 327 12.32 -45.21 6.60
CA SER A 327 11.32 -46.04 5.91
C SER A 327 10.64 -45.31 4.77
N GLU A 328 10.10 -46.02 3.78
CA GLU A 328 9.39 -45.41 2.63
C GLU A 328 8.21 -44.53 3.10
N GLU A 329 7.52 -44.92 4.17
CA GLU A 329 6.46 -44.09 4.76
C GLU A 329 7.00 -42.75 5.31
N GLN A 330 8.11 -42.78 6.00
CA GLN A 330 8.80 -41.61 6.54
C GLN A 330 9.32 -40.71 5.40
N ILE A 331 9.86 -41.31 4.35
CA ILE A 331 10.30 -40.64 3.13
C ILE A 331 9.11 -39.93 2.49
N GLY A 332 7.99 -40.61 2.28
CA GLY A 332 6.77 -40.02 1.71
C GLY A 332 6.25 -38.81 2.50
N ARG A 333 6.29 -38.87 3.84
CA ARG A 333 5.91 -37.71 4.68
C ARG A 333 6.85 -36.53 4.50
N ARG A 334 8.13 -36.73 4.34
CA ARG A 334 9.15 -35.67 4.16
C ARG A 334 9.04 -35.03 2.79
N LEU A 335 8.77 -35.80 1.74
CA LEU A 335 8.64 -35.32 0.37
C LEU A 335 7.52 -34.29 0.18
N ARG A 336 6.44 -34.36 0.98
CA ARG A 336 5.36 -33.37 0.96
C ARG A 336 5.84 -31.94 1.29
N ARG A 337 7.00 -31.79 1.93
CA ARG A 337 7.58 -30.45 2.20
C ARG A 337 8.07 -29.75 0.93
N GLY A 338 8.27 -30.49 -0.17
CA GLY A 338 8.67 -29.96 -1.47
C GLY A 338 7.52 -29.41 -2.32
N GLU A 339 6.26 -29.68 -1.97
CA GLU A 339 5.08 -29.27 -2.75
C GLU A 339 4.98 -27.75 -2.99
N PRO A 340 5.26 -26.87 -2.02
CA PRO A 340 5.21 -25.44 -2.26
C PRO A 340 6.15 -24.96 -3.38
N LEU A 341 7.31 -25.62 -3.53
CA LEU A 341 8.24 -25.27 -4.61
C LEU A 341 7.70 -25.75 -5.98
N ARG A 342 7.04 -26.90 -6.01
CA ARG A 342 6.39 -27.43 -7.24
C ARG A 342 5.22 -26.59 -7.68
N ALA A 343 4.46 -26.00 -6.76
CA ALA A 343 3.32 -25.16 -7.04
C ALA A 343 3.71 -23.76 -7.55
N ALA A 344 4.98 -23.37 -7.41
CA ALA A 344 5.43 -22.04 -7.84
C ALA A 344 5.36 -21.88 -9.37
N PRO A 345 4.72 -20.81 -9.90
CA PRO A 345 4.64 -20.58 -11.34
C PRO A 345 6.00 -20.24 -11.97
N LEU A 346 6.96 -19.78 -11.18
CA LEU A 346 8.32 -19.47 -11.63
C LEU A 346 9.34 -19.78 -10.55
N ILE A 347 10.52 -20.25 -10.95
CA ILE A 347 11.66 -20.49 -10.05
C ILE A 347 12.88 -19.74 -10.58
N VAL A 348 13.60 -19.08 -9.69
CA VAL A 348 14.93 -18.51 -9.97
C VAL A 348 15.96 -19.28 -9.14
N VAL A 349 17.00 -19.77 -9.78
CA VAL A 349 18.13 -20.44 -9.10
C VAL A 349 19.33 -19.48 -9.13
N PRO A 350 19.68 -18.87 -7.97
CA PRO A 350 20.91 -18.11 -7.85
C PRO A 350 22.12 -19.07 -7.85
N CYS A 351 23.11 -18.74 -8.67
CA CYS A 351 24.33 -19.50 -8.83
C CYS A 351 25.56 -18.65 -8.49
N LEU A 352 26.43 -19.16 -7.65
CA LEU A 352 27.70 -18.55 -7.31
C LEU A 352 28.76 -18.95 -8.35
N VAL A 353 29.53 -17.95 -8.80
CA VAL A 353 30.68 -18.13 -9.70
C VAL A 353 31.88 -17.47 -9.03
N THR A 354 32.95 -18.22 -8.86
CA THR A 354 34.14 -17.78 -8.09
C THR A 354 35.37 -17.62 -8.96
N ASP A 355 35.22 -17.42 -10.28
CA ASP A 355 36.33 -17.28 -11.24
C ASP A 355 37.27 -16.11 -10.91
N ALA A 356 36.76 -15.08 -10.22
CA ALA A 356 37.52 -13.92 -9.78
C ALA A 356 37.97 -14.03 -8.30
N ALA A 357 37.83 -15.18 -7.68
CA ALA A 357 38.34 -15.39 -6.31
C ALA A 357 39.86 -15.46 -6.33
N HIS A 358 40.49 -14.94 -5.27
CA HIS A 358 41.92 -15.06 -5.08
C HIS A 358 42.27 -16.48 -4.67
N ASP A 359 43.33 -17.01 -5.25
CA ASP A 359 43.90 -18.29 -4.86
C ASP A 359 44.87 -18.09 -3.68
N TYR A 360 44.61 -18.80 -2.59
CA TYR A 360 45.42 -18.70 -1.38
C TYR A 360 46.11 -20.04 -1.08
N PRO A 361 47.40 -20.02 -0.69
CA PRO A 361 48.15 -21.25 -0.43
C PRO A 361 47.78 -21.98 0.87
N ASP A 362 47.02 -21.32 1.77
CA ASP A 362 46.58 -21.92 3.03
C ASP A 362 45.05 -22.01 3.11
N GLU A 363 44.57 -23.09 3.75
CA GLU A 363 43.13 -23.40 3.88
C GLU A 363 42.37 -22.32 4.63
N ARG A 364 42.97 -21.65 5.62
CA ARG A 364 42.31 -20.61 6.42
C ARG A 364 41.90 -19.42 5.54
N ARG A 365 42.79 -18.91 4.68
CA ARG A 365 42.51 -17.80 3.77
C ARG A 365 41.59 -18.26 2.64
N ALA A 366 41.79 -19.43 2.08
CA ALA A 366 40.90 -19.99 1.06
C ALA A 366 39.45 -20.17 1.58
N ALA A 367 39.28 -20.64 2.81
CA ALA A 367 37.95 -20.75 3.44
C ALA A 367 37.33 -19.38 3.70
N ALA A 368 38.10 -18.38 4.11
CA ALA A 368 37.61 -17.00 4.30
C ALA A 368 37.17 -16.37 2.99
N GLU A 369 37.90 -16.60 1.90
CA GLU A 369 37.55 -16.14 0.55
C GLU A 369 36.19 -16.74 0.12
N GLN A 370 36.03 -18.05 0.23
CA GLN A 370 34.78 -18.74 -0.09
C GLN A 370 33.60 -18.26 0.76
N ALA A 371 33.83 -18.00 2.05
CA ALA A 371 32.82 -17.46 2.93
C ALA A 371 32.38 -16.06 2.49
N MET A 372 33.30 -15.19 2.11
CA MET A 372 33.04 -13.84 1.64
C MET A 372 32.18 -13.83 0.36
N PHE A 373 32.47 -14.69 -0.60
CA PHE A 373 31.65 -14.89 -1.81
C PHE A 373 30.24 -15.41 -1.49
N THR A 374 30.14 -16.35 -0.54
CA THR A 374 28.87 -16.90 -0.09
C THR A 374 28.00 -15.85 0.61
N VAL A 375 28.59 -15.01 1.46
CA VAL A 375 27.90 -13.89 2.12
C VAL A 375 27.39 -12.88 1.09
N SER A 376 28.21 -12.56 0.08
CA SER A 376 27.82 -11.69 -1.02
C SER A 376 26.62 -12.23 -1.81
N MET A 377 26.58 -13.55 -2.07
CA MET A 377 25.43 -14.20 -2.69
C MET A 377 24.16 -14.03 -1.84
N GLY A 378 24.28 -14.18 -0.51
CA GLY A 378 23.16 -13.97 0.41
C GLY A 378 22.59 -12.55 0.33
N ALA A 379 23.48 -11.54 0.24
CA ALA A 379 23.08 -10.14 0.06
C ALA A 379 22.34 -9.92 -1.29
N ALA A 380 22.84 -10.51 -2.38
CA ALA A 380 22.20 -10.43 -3.69
C ALA A 380 20.82 -11.10 -3.69
N VAL A 381 20.68 -12.26 -3.07
CA VAL A 381 19.37 -12.94 -2.94
C VAL A 381 18.43 -12.10 -2.08
N GLN A 382 18.87 -11.51 -0.97
CA GLN A 382 18.02 -10.63 -0.17
C GLN A 382 17.51 -9.42 -0.97
N ASN A 383 18.36 -8.79 -1.79
CA ASN A 383 17.95 -7.70 -2.67
C ASN A 383 16.91 -8.18 -3.69
N LEU A 384 17.09 -9.38 -4.27
CA LEU A 384 16.10 -10.00 -5.17
C LEU A 384 14.75 -10.15 -4.48
N LEU A 385 14.73 -10.72 -3.26
CA LEU A 385 13.49 -10.96 -2.52
C LEU A 385 12.77 -9.68 -2.15
N ILE A 386 13.51 -8.60 -1.83
CA ILE A 386 12.95 -7.27 -1.56
C ILE A 386 12.33 -6.69 -2.82
N ALA A 387 13.05 -6.72 -3.95
CA ALA A 387 12.54 -6.19 -5.22
C ALA A 387 11.26 -6.90 -5.68
N LEU A 388 11.20 -8.23 -5.54
CA LEU A 388 9.98 -9.00 -5.84
C LEU A 388 8.81 -8.58 -4.94
N ALA A 389 9.07 -8.32 -3.65
CA ALA A 389 8.03 -7.88 -2.73
C ALA A 389 7.51 -6.47 -3.06
N VAL A 390 8.37 -5.57 -3.57
CA VAL A 390 7.96 -4.23 -4.07
C VAL A 390 6.99 -4.36 -5.24
N ASP A 391 7.24 -5.29 -6.16
CA ASP A 391 6.37 -5.57 -7.30
C ASP A 391 5.14 -6.44 -6.94
N GLY A 392 4.83 -6.62 -5.64
CA GLY A 392 3.67 -7.39 -5.16
C GLY A 392 3.79 -8.90 -5.34
N LEU A 393 5.00 -9.42 -5.64
CA LEU A 393 5.25 -10.85 -5.75
C LEU A 393 5.66 -11.48 -4.42
N GLY A 394 5.09 -12.64 -4.13
CA GLY A 394 5.54 -13.51 -3.05
C GLY A 394 6.76 -14.31 -3.47
N SER A 395 7.66 -14.58 -2.52
CA SER A 395 8.83 -15.39 -2.77
C SER A 395 9.23 -16.23 -1.56
N ALA A 396 9.85 -17.37 -1.83
CA ALA A 396 10.47 -18.24 -0.82
C ALA A 396 11.84 -18.73 -1.30
N TRP A 397 12.89 -18.35 -0.57
CA TRP A 397 14.22 -18.89 -0.81
C TRP A 397 14.37 -20.24 -0.08
N ILE A 398 14.56 -21.30 -0.84
CA ILE A 398 14.63 -22.69 -0.38
C ILE A 398 16.06 -23.19 -0.59
N SER A 399 16.67 -23.68 0.48
CA SER A 399 18.08 -24.09 0.50
C SER A 399 18.33 -25.52 0.00
N SER A 400 17.31 -26.29 -0.37
CA SER A 400 17.46 -27.72 -0.72
C SER A 400 18.43 -27.97 -1.87
N THR A 401 18.59 -27.05 -2.83
CA THR A 401 19.61 -27.17 -3.89
C THR A 401 21.05 -27.18 -3.40
N LEU A 402 21.33 -26.63 -2.20
CA LEU A 402 22.68 -26.70 -1.60
C LEU A 402 23.11 -28.12 -1.27
N PHE A 403 22.16 -28.99 -0.92
CA PHE A 403 22.43 -30.39 -0.56
C PHE A 403 22.64 -31.31 -1.77
N CYS A 404 22.27 -30.84 -2.97
CA CYS A 404 22.40 -31.59 -4.22
C CYS A 404 22.81 -30.66 -5.37
N ALA A 405 23.77 -29.75 -5.12
CA ALA A 405 24.16 -28.71 -6.06
C ALA A 405 24.61 -29.28 -7.42
N ASP A 406 25.38 -30.36 -7.42
CA ASP A 406 25.84 -31.01 -8.65
C ASP A 406 24.70 -31.66 -9.44
N VAL A 407 23.70 -32.23 -8.75
CA VAL A 407 22.50 -32.77 -9.39
C VAL A 407 21.68 -31.64 -10.01
N ALA A 408 21.50 -30.57 -9.28
CA ALA A 408 20.78 -29.40 -9.77
C ALA A 408 21.49 -28.75 -10.97
N ALA A 409 22.81 -28.60 -10.91
CA ALA A 409 23.61 -28.08 -12.00
C ALA A 409 23.45 -28.90 -13.30
N ARG A 410 23.55 -30.24 -13.18
CA ARG A 410 23.35 -31.15 -14.32
C ARG A 410 21.92 -31.10 -14.86
N ALA A 411 20.90 -31.05 -13.99
CA ALA A 411 19.50 -31.00 -14.42
C ALA A 411 19.14 -29.73 -15.18
N MET A 412 19.90 -28.66 -14.98
CA MET A 412 19.74 -27.36 -15.64
C MET A 412 20.78 -27.14 -16.77
N ASP A 413 21.64 -28.08 -17.03
CA ASP A 413 22.74 -27.97 -18.02
C ASP A 413 23.58 -26.68 -17.80
N LEU A 414 24.01 -26.46 -16.55
CA LEU A 414 24.76 -25.26 -16.20
C LEU A 414 26.21 -25.32 -16.70
N PRO A 415 26.78 -24.16 -17.05
CA PRO A 415 28.22 -24.08 -17.35
C PRO A 415 29.06 -24.56 -16.17
N PRO A 416 30.27 -25.14 -16.42
CA PRO A 416 31.20 -25.48 -15.35
C PRO A 416 31.48 -24.24 -14.47
N GLY A 417 31.61 -24.47 -13.15
CA GLY A 417 31.86 -23.41 -12.17
C GLY A 417 30.61 -22.69 -11.65
N TRP A 418 29.46 -22.87 -12.26
CA TRP A 418 28.20 -22.30 -11.73
C TRP A 418 27.64 -23.20 -10.62
N ARG A 419 27.72 -22.73 -9.38
CA ARG A 419 27.26 -23.46 -8.21
C ARG A 419 25.89 -22.96 -7.72
N PRO A 420 24.83 -23.78 -7.81
CA PRO A 420 23.50 -23.41 -7.28
C PRO A 420 23.52 -23.13 -5.77
N MET A 421 22.93 -22.00 -5.35
CA MET A 421 22.93 -21.52 -3.97
C MET A 421 21.51 -21.42 -3.37
N GLY A 422 20.68 -22.37 -3.69
CA GLY A 422 19.27 -22.40 -3.33
C GLY A 422 18.37 -22.23 -4.55
N ALA A 423 17.06 -22.24 -4.32
CA ALA A 423 16.05 -21.94 -5.32
C ALA A 423 15.05 -20.96 -4.75
N VAL A 424 14.68 -19.94 -5.50
CA VAL A 424 13.68 -18.93 -5.12
C VAL A 424 12.38 -19.23 -5.88
N ALA A 425 11.39 -19.74 -5.16
CA ALA A 425 10.02 -19.87 -5.66
C ALA A 425 9.36 -18.50 -5.72
N ILE A 426 8.69 -18.17 -6.83
CA ILE A 426 8.11 -16.85 -7.09
C ILE A 426 6.71 -17.02 -7.65
N GLY A 427 5.76 -16.22 -7.15
CA GLY A 427 4.37 -16.18 -7.64
C GLY A 427 3.56 -15.10 -6.95
N ARG A 428 2.32 -14.88 -7.40
CA ARG A 428 1.40 -14.04 -6.64
C ARG A 428 0.97 -14.77 -5.37
N PRO A 429 0.97 -14.09 -4.20
CA PRO A 429 0.51 -14.71 -2.96
C PRO A 429 -0.95 -15.18 -3.07
N ALA A 430 -1.23 -16.43 -2.69
CA ALA A 430 -2.59 -16.96 -2.64
C ALA A 430 -3.31 -16.54 -1.34
N GLU A 431 -2.59 -16.10 -0.33
CA GLU A 431 -3.10 -15.67 0.98
C GLU A 431 -2.25 -14.53 1.54
N GLN A 432 -2.82 -13.76 2.46
CA GLN A 432 -2.06 -12.73 3.16
C GLN A 432 -1.00 -13.34 4.07
N ALA A 433 0.19 -12.74 4.05
CA ALA A 433 1.28 -13.16 4.92
C ALA A 433 0.93 -12.92 6.40
N ARG A 434 1.23 -13.89 7.27
CA ARG A 434 1.05 -13.72 8.71
C ARG A 434 1.96 -12.60 9.25
N PRO A 435 1.50 -11.82 10.24
CA PRO A 435 2.35 -10.83 10.89
C PRO A 435 3.66 -11.45 11.38
N ARG A 436 4.75 -10.68 11.33
CA ARG A 436 6.02 -11.09 11.93
C ARG A 436 5.95 -10.85 13.44
N PRO A 437 6.40 -11.79 14.30
CA PRO A 437 6.58 -11.51 15.71
C PRO A 437 7.51 -10.29 15.88
N ALA A 438 7.19 -9.42 16.81
CA ALA A 438 8.12 -8.39 17.23
C ALA A 438 9.34 -9.05 17.87
N LEU A 439 10.52 -8.64 17.43
CA LEU A 439 11.79 -9.02 18.06
C LEU A 439 12.38 -7.76 18.67
N ASP A 440 12.91 -7.87 19.88
CA ASP A 440 13.64 -6.77 20.51
C ASP A 440 15.07 -6.75 19.91
N PRO A 441 15.51 -5.64 19.30
CA PRO A 441 16.86 -5.52 18.80
C PRO A 441 17.93 -5.73 19.88
N GLU A 442 17.64 -5.41 21.15
CA GLU A 442 18.57 -5.56 22.27
C GLU A 442 18.96 -7.03 22.52
N ASP A 443 18.11 -7.99 22.17
CA ASP A 443 18.44 -9.43 22.24
C ASP A 443 19.54 -9.85 21.24
N PHE A 444 19.85 -8.99 20.25
CA PHE A 444 20.77 -9.26 19.15
C PHE A 444 21.95 -8.28 19.08
N LEU A 445 21.99 -7.29 19.98
CA LEU A 445 23.02 -6.26 20.03
C LEU A 445 23.96 -6.49 21.21
N LEU A 446 25.21 -6.20 21.00
CA LEU A 446 26.22 -6.11 22.05
C LEU A 446 27.04 -4.83 21.86
N GLU A 447 26.79 -3.83 22.69
CA GLU A 447 27.60 -2.62 22.76
C GLU A 447 28.85 -2.86 23.64
N ARG A 448 30.01 -2.38 23.19
CA ARG A 448 31.29 -2.44 23.93
C ARG A 448 32.02 -1.14 23.84
#